data_ab7c3a6f3a95135a2f1a0ddd43d75fdf
#
_entry.id   ab7c3a6f3a95135a2f1a0ddd43d75fdf
#
_cell.length_a   1.000
_cell.length_b   1.000
_cell.length_c   1.000
_cell.angle_alpha   90.00
_cell.angle_beta   90.00
_cell.angle_gamma   90.00
#
_symmetry.space_group_name_H-M   'P 1'
#
loop_
_entity.id
_entity.type
_entity.pdbx_description
1 polymer ?
#
loop_
_entity_poly.entity_id
_entity_poly.type
_entity_poly.pdbx_seq_one_letter_code
_entity_poly.pdbx_strand_id
1 'polypeptide(L)'
;MICVRIIYANKKTEKQCNSLKEATKLFGGDKKLAMSLLARINTIEQADVIKDIIVMPTFRFHNLKGKLNGYFAIDVKTIREKWRIILQPLDEQEHAFDPCNIDEIAAIVKIVEIREVSAHYE
;
A
#
# COMPACT_ATOMS: atom_id res chain seq x y z
N MET A 1 4.71 6.25 -20.53
CA MET A 1 4.03 5.13 -19.88
C MET A 1 3.45 5.61 -18.55
N ILE A 2 2.19 5.26 -18.27
CA ILE A 2 1.50 5.72 -17.07
C ILE A 2 1.48 4.57 -16.08
N CYS A 3 2.14 4.76 -14.92
CA CYS A 3 2.17 3.79 -13.84
C CYS A 3 1.46 4.37 -12.62
N VAL A 4 1.16 3.52 -11.65
CA VAL A 4 0.54 3.97 -10.41
C VAL A 4 1.49 4.93 -9.70
N ARG A 5 0.98 6.10 -9.34
CA ARG A 5 1.73 7.11 -8.59
C ARG A 5 1.42 6.96 -7.11
N ILE A 6 2.46 6.92 -6.30
CA ILE A 6 2.32 6.79 -4.86
C ILE A 6 2.53 8.16 -4.20
N ILE A 7 1.58 8.52 -3.33
CA ILE A 7 1.69 9.67 -2.45
C ILE A 7 1.80 9.11 -1.04
N TYR A 8 2.57 9.74 -0.19
CA TYR A 8 2.74 9.31 1.19
C TYR A 8 2.06 10.29 2.13
N ALA A 9 1.38 9.78 3.15
CA ALA A 9 0.68 10.61 4.12
C ALA A 9 1.63 11.49 4.93
N ASN A 10 2.89 11.04 5.11
CA ASN A 10 3.89 11.80 5.85
C ASN A 10 5.29 11.37 5.42
N LYS A 11 6.29 12.17 5.81
CA LYS A 11 7.68 11.92 5.42
C LYS A 11 8.26 10.67 6.08
N LYS A 12 7.83 10.35 7.27
CA LYS A 12 8.29 9.15 7.97
C LYS A 12 7.95 7.90 7.17
N THR A 13 6.70 7.78 6.72
CA THR A 13 6.26 6.65 5.92
C THR A 13 6.99 6.61 4.58
N GLU A 14 7.18 7.76 3.96
CA GLU A 14 7.91 7.84 2.70
C GLU A 14 9.33 7.29 2.84
N LYS A 15 10.03 7.68 3.89
CA LYS A 15 11.39 7.20 4.14
C LYS A 15 11.43 5.69 4.38
N GLN A 16 10.48 5.18 5.16
CA GLN A 16 10.40 3.74 5.44
C GLN A 16 10.19 2.93 4.17
N CYS A 17 9.42 3.45 3.24
CA CYS A 17 9.09 2.74 1.99
C CYS A 17 10.16 2.88 0.91
N ASN A 18 11.10 3.81 1.06
CA ASN A 18 12.08 4.10 0.01
C ASN A 18 13.53 3.93 0.46
N SER A 19 13.77 3.54 1.70
CA SER A 19 15.12 3.36 2.24
C SER A 19 15.21 2.02 2.95
N LEU A 20 16.14 1.19 2.50
CA LEU A 20 16.37 -0.10 3.15
C LEU A 20 16.74 0.10 4.63
N LYS A 21 17.54 1.12 4.93
CA LYS A 21 17.93 1.43 6.29
C LYS A 21 16.73 1.77 7.17
N GLU A 22 15.85 2.66 6.69
CA GLU A 22 14.68 3.07 7.46
C GLU A 22 13.66 1.94 7.58
N ALA A 23 13.49 1.16 6.52
CA ALA A 23 12.62 -0.02 6.58
C ALA A 23 13.14 -1.05 7.58
N THR A 24 14.44 -1.28 7.60
CA THR A 24 15.06 -2.21 8.54
C THR A 24 14.85 -1.77 9.99
N LYS A 25 14.94 -0.46 10.24
CA LYS A 25 14.65 0.10 11.57
C LYS A 25 13.19 -0.14 11.97
N LEU A 26 12.27 0.08 11.03
CA LEU A 26 10.85 -0.11 11.28
C LEU A 26 10.58 -1.54 11.76
N PHE A 27 11.24 -2.52 11.17
CA PHE A 27 11.03 -3.94 11.46
C PHE A 27 11.97 -4.48 12.53
N GLY A 28 12.57 -3.61 13.33
CA GLY A 28 13.43 -4.03 14.44
C GLY A 28 14.68 -4.77 14.03
N GLY A 29 15.21 -4.48 12.85
CA GLY A 29 16.42 -5.11 12.33
C GLY A 29 16.15 -6.25 11.35
N ASP A 30 14.89 -6.55 11.05
CA ASP A 30 14.54 -7.64 10.12
C ASP A 30 14.73 -7.17 8.67
N LYS A 31 15.88 -7.49 8.11
CA LYS A 31 16.23 -7.08 6.76
C LYS A 31 15.37 -7.74 5.68
N LYS A 32 14.90 -8.97 5.92
CA LYS A 32 14.05 -9.68 4.96
C LYS A 32 12.70 -9.00 4.81
N LEU A 33 12.10 -8.56 5.93
CA LEU A 33 10.87 -7.79 5.88
C LEU A 33 11.10 -6.45 5.18
N ALA A 34 12.22 -5.79 5.46
CA ALA A 34 12.56 -4.52 4.83
C ALA A 34 12.67 -4.66 3.31
N MET A 35 13.34 -5.70 2.85
CA MET A 35 13.47 -5.96 1.41
C MET A 35 12.11 -6.27 0.79
N SER A 36 11.27 -7.00 1.50
CA SER A 36 9.93 -7.31 1.02
C SER A 36 9.08 -6.05 0.88
N LEU A 37 9.17 -5.14 1.86
CA LEU A 37 8.47 -3.85 1.78
C LEU A 37 8.89 -3.07 0.54
N LEU A 38 10.20 -2.92 0.32
CA LEU A 38 10.69 -2.19 -0.85
C LEU A 38 10.25 -2.84 -2.16
N ALA A 39 10.23 -4.18 -2.20
CA ALA A 39 9.77 -4.90 -3.37
C ALA A 39 8.27 -4.67 -3.62
N ARG A 40 7.45 -4.64 -2.56
CA ARG A 40 6.02 -4.34 -2.69
C ARG A 40 5.80 -2.95 -3.26
N ILE A 41 6.52 -1.95 -2.72
CA ILE A 41 6.41 -0.57 -3.20
C ILE A 41 6.79 -0.50 -4.67
N ASN A 42 7.88 -1.15 -5.06
CA ASN A 42 8.32 -1.16 -6.45
C ASN A 42 7.26 -1.78 -7.37
N THR A 43 6.63 -2.88 -6.93
CA THR A 43 5.60 -3.54 -7.72
C THR A 43 4.40 -2.62 -7.91
N ILE A 44 4.00 -1.87 -6.86
CA ILE A 44 2.90 -0.91 -6.97
C ILE A 44 3.26 0.17 -8.00
N GLU A 45 4.48 0.69 -7.94
CA GLU A 45 4.92 1.74 -8.86
C GLU A 45 4.99 1.28 -10.32
N GLN A 46 5.20 -0.02 -10.54
CA GLN A 46 5.27 -0.57 -11.89
C GLN A 46 3.90 -0.97 -12.45
N ALA A 47 2.87 -1.00 -11.63
CA ALA A 47 1.52 -1.37 -12.07
C ALA A 47 0.90 -0.24 -12.90
N ASP A 48 0.06 -0.59 -13.87
CA ASP A 48 -0.65 0.41 -14.67
C ASP A 48 -1.82 1.01 -13.89
N VAL A 49 -2.54 0.17 -13.16
CA VAL A 49 -3.68 0.56 -12.32
C VAL A 49 -3.69 -0.31 -11.08
N ILE A 50 -4.48 0.09 -10.07
CA ILE A 50 -4.53 -0.65 -8.81
C ILE A 50 -5.06 -2.08 -8.97
N LYS A 51 -5.87 -2.32 -9.99
CA LYS A 51 -6.39 -3.66 -10.27
C LYS A 51 -5.26 -4.68 -10.44
N ASP A 52 -4.13 -4.26 -11.02
CA ASP A 52 -2.98 -5.14 -11.22
C ASP A 52 -2.42 -5.66 -9.89
N ILE A 53 -2.56 -4.89 -8.83
CA ILE A 53 -2.13 -5.29 -7.48
C ILE A 53 -3.20 -6.17 -6.83
N ILE A 54 -4.47 -5.81 -7.01
CA ILE A 54 -5.59 -6.54 -6.39
C ILE A 54 -5.62 -7.99 -6.83
N VAL A 55 -5.27 -8.26 -8.09
CA VAL A 55 -5.31 -9.62 -8.62
C VAL A 55 -4.11 -10.48 -8.22
N MET A 56 -3.13 -9.92 -7.52
CA MET A 56 -1.97 -10.68 -7.02
C MET A 56 -2.30 -11.32 -5.67
N PRO A 57 -2.46 -12.66 -5.61
CA PRO A 57 -2.90 -13.32 -4.36
C PRO A 57 -1.95 -13.09 -3.19
N THR A 58 -0.65 -13.00 -3.45
CA THR A 58 0.36 -12.84 -2.39
C THR A 58 0.28 -11.48 -1.71
N PHE A 59 -0.34 -10.49 -2.34
CA PHE A 59 -0.53 -9.18 -1.72
C PHE A 59 -1.69 -9.19 -0.74
N ARG A 60 -2.63 -10.09 -0.91
CA ARG A 60 -3.82 -10.23 -0.07
C ARG A 60 -4.51 -8.88 0.16
N PHE A 61 -4.77 -8.19 -0.95
CA PHE A 61 -5.45 -6.90 -0.93
C PHE A 61 -6.84 -7.05 -0.31
N HIS A 62 -7.12 -6.30 0.75
CA HIS A 62 -8.43 -6.37 1.39
C HIS A 62 -8.81 -5.03 2.01
N ASN A 63 -10.11 -4.79 2.12
CA ASN A 63 -10.61 -3.54 2.67
C ASN A 63 -10.58 -3.56 4.20
N LEU A 64 -10.42 -2.38 4.76
CA LEU A 64 -10.51 -2.17 6.19
C LEU A 64 -11.90 -1.63 6.55
N LYS A 65 -12.30 -1.82 7.80
CA LYS A 65 -13.64 -1.47 8.24
C LYS A 65 -13.58 -0.40 9.35
N GLY A 66 -14.75 0.12 9.73
CA GLY A 66 -14.84 1.10 10.80
C GLY A 66 -14.24 2.43 10.41
N LYS A 67 -13.38 2.97 11.26
CA LYS A 67 -12.77 4.28 11.04
C LYS A 67 -11.90 4.34 9.80
N LEU A 68 -11.43 3.19 9.31
CA LEU A 68 -10.60 3.13 8.12
C LEU A 68 -11.38 2.62 6.90
N ASN A 69 -12.70 2.78 6.91
CA ASN A 69 -13.51 2.49 5.73
C ASN A 69 -13.03 3.36 4.57
N GLY A 70 -12.80 2.75 3.41
CA GLY A 70 -12.20 3.43 2.26
C GLY A 70 -10.69 3.25 2.17
N TYR A 71 -10.09 2.66 3.20
CA TYR A 71 -8.68 2.26 3.18
C TYR A 71 -8.56 0.75 2.97
N PHE A 72 -7.42 0.34 2.48
CA PHE A 72 -7.14 -1.06 2.17
C PHE A 72 -5.78 -1.45 2.74
N ALA A 73 -5.60 -2.75 2.93
CA ALA A 73 -4.34 -3.27 3.43
C ALA A 73 -3.78 -4.29 2.45
N ILE A 74 -2.45 -4.31 2.32
CA ILE A 74 -1.75 -5.39 1.63
C ILE A 74 -0.66 -5.91 2.56
N ASP A 75 -0.36 -7.20 2.43
CA ASP A 75 0.67 -7.81 3.27
C ASP A 75 2.05 -7.33 2.83
N VAL A 76 2.90 -7.02 3.79
CA VAL A 76 4.30 -6.69 3.50
C VAL A 76 5.02 -7.94 2.96
N LYS A 77 4.75 -9.12 3.55
CA LYS A 77 5.38 -10.35 3.12
C LYS A 77 4.39 -11.50 3.06
N THR A 78 3.92 -11.98 4.21
CA THR A 78 2.92 -13.06 4.26
C THR A 78 1.88 -12.71 5.32
N ILE A 79 0.77 -13.50 5.33
CA ILE A 79 -0.26 -13.34 6.35
C ILE A 79 0.26 -13.63 7.76
N ARG A 80 1.35 -14.41 7.87
CA ARG A 80 1.93 -14.77 9.16
C ARG A 80 2.64 -13.62 9.84
N GLU A 81 3.31 -12.76 9.08
CA GLU A 81 3.85 -11.52 9.61
C GLU A 81 2.71 -10.54 9.67
N LYS A 82 2.54 -9.89 10.80
CA LYS A 82 1.39 -9.00 11.03
C LYS A 82 1.49 -7.66 10.30
N TRP A 83 2.59 -7.43 9.60
CA TRP A 83 2.84 -6.14 8.98
C TRP A 83 2.02 -5.94 7.71
N ARG A 84 1.41 -4.76 7.60
CA ARG A 84 0.54 -4.39 6.48
C ARG A 84 0.91 -3.01 5.97
N ILE A 85 0.76 -2.81 4.66
CA ILE A 85 0.81 -1.49 4.06
C ILE A 85 -0.62 -1.00 3.98
N ILE A 86 -0.91 0.13 4.61
CA ILE A 86 -2.26 0.72 4.64
C ILE A 86 -2.31 1.80 3.57
N LEU A 87 -3.23 1.66 2.63
CA LEU A 87 -3.31 2.58 1.51
C LEU A 87 -4.74 2.97 1.17
N GLN A 88 -4.89 4.07 0.42
CA GLN A 88 -6.17 4.57 -0.02
C GLN A 88 -6.08 4.95 -1.50
N PRO A 89 -7.03 4.46 -2.33
CA PRO A 89 -7.08 4.90 -3.73
C PRO A 89 -7.56 6.34 -3.81
N LEU A 90 -6.97 7.11 -4.73
CA LEU A 90 -7.32 8.50 -4.95
C LEU A 90 -7.69 8.73 -6.41
N ASP A 91 -8.53 9.75 -6.65
CA ASP A 91 -8.86 10.17 -8.01
C ASP A 91 -7.74 11.07 -8.57
N GLU A 92 -7.94 11.56 -9.79
CA GLU A 92 -6.91 12.35 -10.46
C GLU A 92 -6.62 13.69 -9.79
N GLN A 93 -7.55 14.17 -8.96
CA GLN A 93 -7.35 15.38 -8.17
C GLN A 93 -6.78 15.08 -6.79
N GLU A 94 -6.38 13.82 -6.55
CA GLU A 94 -5.83 13.35 -5.29
C GLU A 94 -6.84 13.39 -4.14
N HIS A 95 -8.10 13.20 -4.47
CA HIS A 95 -9.17 13.11 -3.48
C HIS A 95 -9.62 11.65 -3.32
N ALA A 96 -10.04 11.29 -2.12
CA ALA A 96 -10.59 9.97 -1.86
C ALA A 96 -11.92 9.80 -2.60
N PHE A 97 -12.16 8.57 -3.05
CA PHE A 97 -13.46 8.22 -3.63
C PHE A 97 -14.51 8.13 -2.52
N ASP A 98 -15.68 8.71 -2.74
CA ASP A 98 -16.78 8.68 -1.79
C ASP A 98 -18.11 8.55 -2.54
N PRO A 99 -18.75 7.37 -2.51
CA PRO A 99 -18.30 6.15 -1.83
C PRO A 99 -17.14 5.47 -2.56
N CYS A 100 -16.36 4.70 -1.81
CA CYS A 100 -15.25 3.96 -2.37
C CYS A 100 -15.68 2.51 -2.63
N ASN A 101 -16.09 2.23 -3.86
CA ASN A 101 -16.39 0.88 -4.29
C ASN A 101 -15.24 0.39 -5.14
N ILE A 102 -14.31 -0.36 -4.53
CA ILE A 102 -13.06 -0.73 -5.18
C ILE A 102 -13.30 -1.57 -6.44
N ASP A 103 -14.32 -2.41 -6.46
CA ASP A 103 -14.59 -3.25 -7.63
C ASP A 103 -14.94 -2.41 -8.86
N GLU A 104 -15.56 -1.25 -8.64
CA GLU A 104 -15.94 -0.36 -9.74
C GLU A 104 -14.78 0.51 -10.22
N ILE A 105 -13.87 0.89 -9.33
CA ILE A 105 -12.82 1.85 -9.66
C ILE A 105 -11.44 1.22 -9.91
N ALA A 106 -11.26 -0.06 -9.59
CA ALA A 106 -9.95 -0.70 -9.63
C ALA A 106 -9.24 -0.56 -10.97
N ALA A 107 -9.99 -0.57 -12.08
CA ALA A 107 -9.42 -0.50 -13.42
C ALA A 107 -9.01 0.91 -13.84
N ILE A 108 -9.36 1.93 -13.07
CA ILE A 108 -9.05 3.32 -13.42
C ILE A 108 -8.16 4.02 -12.39
N VAL A 109 -7.95 3.43 -11.20
CA VAL A 109 -7.16 4.06 -10.14
C VAL A 109 -5.68 4.02 -10.50
N LYS A 110 -5.07 5.19 -10.57
CA LYS A 110 -3.65 5.37 -10.90
C LYS A 110 -2.89 6.13 -9.82
N ILE A 111 -3.56 6.52 -8.73
CA ILE A 111 -2.94 7.22 -7.62
C ILE A 111 -3.39 6.55 -6.33
N VAL A 112 -2.42 6.24 -5.47
CA VAL A 112 -2.72 5.71 -4.14
C VAL A 112 -1.92 6.50 -3.12
N GLU A 113 -2.52 6.71 -1.95
CA GLU A 113 -1.82 7.28 -0.82
C GLU A 113 -1.48 6.16 0.16
N ILE A 114 -0.21 6.05 0.53
CA ILE A 114 0.19 5.14 1.58
C ILE A 114 0.13 5.89 2.90
N ARG A 115 -0.76 5.43 3.78
CA ARG A 115 -0.98 6.03 5.09
C ARG A 115 0.14 5.65 6.07
N GLU A 116 0.44 4.37 6.15
CA GLU A 116 1.46 3.86 7.06
C GLU A 116 1.75 2.39 6.78
N VAL A 117 2.85 1.92 7.33
CA VAL A 117 3.17 0.50 7.41
C VAL A 117 3.04 0.12 8.87
N SER A 118 2.11 -0.77 9.19
CA SER A 118 1.74 -1.04 10.57
C SER A 118 1.47 -2.52 10.83
N ALA A 119 1.66 -2.95 12.06
CA ALA A 119 1.32 -4.29 12.52
C ALA A 119 0.00 -4.30 13.31
N HIS A 120 -0.73 -3.18 13.35
CA HIS A 120 -1.91 -3.04 14.22
C HIS A 120 -3.24 -3.11 13.49
N TYR A 121 -3.24 -3.28 12.16
CA TYR A 121 -4.48 -3.33 11.38
C TYR A 121 -4.66 -4.70 10.76
N GLU A 122 -5.90 -5.17 10.74
CA GLU A 122 -6.27 -6.41 10.07
C GLU A 122 -7.27 -6.17 8.97
#